data_330312883a7b49d22fd83924486b42c5
#
_entry.id   330312883a7b49d22fd83924486b42c5
#
_cell.length_a   1.000
_cell.length_b   1.000
_cell.length_c   1.000
_cell.angle_alpha   90.00
_cell.angle_beta   90.00
_cell.angle_gamma   90.00
#
_symmetry.space_group_name_H-M   'P 1'
#
loop_
_entity.id
_entity.type
_entity.pdbx_description
1 polymer ?
#
loop_
_entity_poly.entity_id
_entity_poly.type
_entity_poly.pdbx_seq_one_letter_code
_entity_poly.pdbx_strand_id
1 'polypeptide(L)'
;DLVFKKITKIVNKYGVLKEGREKYFTLFWLLSYQKGLNHLKIEISKRSAGNQYEMKNYLGQPALVMKPEDMFANKLTALLDRKRLAHRDIFDIWFMLNNHWDLNEALLKLRTKTEPKKYLQRCLNLLEKKPPTNILDGMGELLDNKMKAWVKTKLIQETIFLLKLKL
;
A
#
# COMPACT_ATOMS: atom_id res chain seq x y z
N ASP A 1 -16.78 3.91 18.29
CA ASP A 1 -17.18 3.42 16.96
C ASP A 1 -17.81 2.04 17.09
N LEU A 2 -19.01 1.86 16.51
CA LEU A 2 -19.75 0.59 16.58
C LEU A 2 -19.03 -0.54 15.84
N VAL A 3 -18.39 -0.22 14.72
CA VAL A 3 -17.59 -1.18 13.93
C VAL A 3 -16.41 -1.67 14.74
N PHE A 4 -15.71 -0.76 15.44
CA PHE A 4 -14.60 -1.13 16.33
C PHE A 4 -15.03 -2.14 17.39
N LYS A 5 -16.15 -1.88 18.08
CA LYS A 5 -16.68 -2.78 19.12
C LYS A 5 -17.07 -4.16 18.55
N LYS A 6 -17.73 -4.20 17.38
CA LYS A 6 -18.13 -5.46 16.73
C LYS A 6 -16.91 -6.29 16.32
N ILE A 7 -15.92 -5.68 15.68
CA ILE A 7 -14.70 -6.37 15.24
C ILE A 7 -13.87 -6.83 16.45
N THR A 8 -13.76 -6.02 17.50
CA THR A 8 -13.09 -6.44 18.74
C THR A 8 -13.69 -7.73 19.31
N LYS A 9 -15.03 -7.85 19.34
CA LYS A 9 -15.69 -9.09 19.78
C LYS A 9 -15.37 -10.29 18.90
N ILE A 10 -15.23 -10.07 17.58
CA ILE A 10 -14.86 -11.15 16.64
C ILE A 10 -13.40 -11.55 16.87
N VAL A 11 -12.49 -10.59 16.88
CA VAL A 11 -11.04 -10.82 17.01
C VAL A 11 -10.71 -11.58 18.30
N ASN A 12 -11.36 -11.23 19.42
CA ASN A 12 -11.18 -11.91 20.69
C ASN A 12 -11.57 -13.41 20.72
N LYS A 13 -12.33 -13.88 19.70
CA LYS A 13 -12.64 -15.32 19.58
C LYS A 13 -11.46 -16.13 19.00
N TYR A 14 -10.50 -15.47 18.36
CA TYR A 14 -9.41 -16.12 17.64
C TYR A 14 -8.06 -16.01 18.35
N GLY A 15 -8.00 -15.35 19.52
CA GLY A 15 -6.76 -15.25 20.28
C GLY A 15 -6.77 -14.12 21.30
N VAL A 16 -5.59 -13.77 21.78
CA VAL A 16 -5.39 -12.71 22.78
C VAL A 16 -5.14 -11.38 22.08
N LEU A 17 -6.01 -10.42 22.30
CA LEU A 17 -5.83 -9.07 21.81
C LEU A 17 -4.69 -8.38 22.58
N LYS A 18 -3.57 -8.10 21.91
CA LYS A 18 -2.42 -7.39 22.47
C LYS A 18 -2.60 -5.87 22.45
N GLU A 19 -3.26 -5.38 21.41
CA GLU A 19 -3.55 -3.96 21.24
C GLU A 19 -4.84 -3.78 20.43
N GLY A 20 -5.69 -2.86 20.86
CA GLY A 20 -6.85 -2.39 20.12
C GLY A 20 -6.93 -0.87 20.24
N ARG A 21 -6.87 -0.15 19.13
CA ARG A 21 -6.92 1.33 19.12
C ARG A 21 -7.83 1.87 18.04
N GLU A 22 -8.66 2.80 18.42
CA GLU A 22 -9.36 3.66 17.48
C GLU A 22 -8.55 4.93 17.26
N LYS A 23 -7.95 5.05 16.06
CA LYS A 23 -7.20 6.23 15.62
C LYS A 23 -8.10 7.09 14.74
N TYR A 24 -7.71 8.34 14.48
CA TYR A 24 -8.49 9.28 13.67
C TYR A 24 -8.88 8.71 12.30
N PHE A 25 -7.92 8.11 11.59
CA PHE A 25 -8.14 7.54 10.25
C PHE A 25 -8.16 6.02 10.18
N THR A 26 -7.96 5.30 11.29
CA THR A 26 -7.73 3.85 11.25
C THR A 26 -8.29 3.19 12.50
N LEU A 27 -8.99 2.07 12.32
CA LEU A 27 -9.24 1.11 13.38
C LEU A 27 -8.12 0.07 13.34
N PHE A 28 -7.52 -0.23 14.47
CA PHE A 28 -6.33 -1.06 14.56
C PHE A 28 -6.48 -2.15 15.64
N TRP A 29 -6.07 -3.38 15.32
CA TRP A 29 -5.94 -4.48 16.28
C TRP A 29 -4.64 -5.23 16.03
N LEU A 30 -4.02 -5.69 17.12
CA LEU A 30 -2.88 -6.60 17.11
C LEU A 30 -3.25 -7.85 17.90
N LEU A 31 -3.42 -8.97 17.19
CA LEU A 31 -3.88 -10.24 17.73
C LEU A 31 -2.73 -11.24 17.84
N SER A 32 -2.56 -11.82 19.03
CA SER A 32 -1.74 -13.01 19.24
C SER A 32 -2.65 -14.24 19.14
N TYR A 33 -2.65 -14.90 18.00
CA TYR A 33 -3.50 -16.06 17.74
C TYR A 33 -2.84 -17.40 18.13
N GLN A 34 -1.51 -17.40 18.25
CA GLN A 34 -0.74 -18.57 18.68
C GLN A 34 0.54 -18.10 19.39
N LYS A 35 0.90 -18.78 20.50
CA LYS A 35 2.13 -18.50 21.26
C LYS A 35 3.36 -18.80 20.40
N GLY A 36 4.32 -17.86 20.38
CA GLY A 36 5.59 -18.00 19.64
C GLY A 36 5.52 -17.61 18.16
N LEU A 37 4.34 -17.31 17.61
CA LEU A 37 4.19 -16.79 16.25
C LEU A 37 4.08 -15.26 16.23
N ASN A 38 4.35 -14.68 15.04
CA ASN A 38 4.13 -13.26 14.77
C ASN A 38 2.67 -12.90 15.00
N HIS A 39 2.44 -11.71 15.53
CA HIS A 39 1.09 -11.22 15.76
C HIS A 39 0.40 -10.85 14.44
N LEU A 40 -0.90 -11.16 14.34
CA LEU A 40 -1.73 -10.72 13.22
C LEU A 40 -2.14 -9.27 13.43
N LYS A 41 -1.78 -8.43 12.47
CA LYS A 41 -2.16 -7.02 12.42
C LYS A 41 -3.41 -6.85 11.55
N ILE A 42 -4.44 -6.24 12.12
CA ILE A 42 -5.69 -5.91 11.43
C ILE A 42 -5.82 -4.38 11.41
N GLU A 43 -5.97 -3.80 10.23
CA GLU A 43 -6.17 -2.37 10.05
C GLU A 43 -7.35 -2.10 9.12
N ILE A 44 -8.27 -1.23 9.56
CA ILE A 44 -9.38 -0.77 8.75
C ILE A 44 -9.26 0.74 8.58
N SER A 45 -9.12 1.20 7.34
CA SER A 45 -9.11 2.63 7.05
C SER A 45 -10.51 3.21 7.16
N LYS A 46 -10.63 4.34 7.88
CA LYS A 46 -11.87 5.13 7.96
C LYS A 46 -11.95 6.21 6.86
N ARG A 47 -10.94 6.30 6.00
CA ARG A 47 -10.90 7.29 4.93
C ARG A 47 -11.84 6.87 3.80
N SER A 48 -12.85 7.70 3.53
CA SER A 48 -13.63 7.60 2.28
C SER A 48 -12.88 8.35 1.19
N ALA A 49 -12.55 7.66 0.10
CA ALA A 49 -11.69 8.22 -0.93
C ALA A 49 -12.26 8.07 -2.35
N GLY A 50 -13.54 7.70 -2.50
CA GLY A 50 -14.14 7.48 -3.81
C GLY A 50 -13.62 6.24 -4.55
N ASN A 51 -12.96 5.32 -3.83
CA ASN A 51 -12.47 4.08 -4.42
C ASN A 51 -13.61 3.19 -4.89
N GLN A 52 -13.38 2.49 -5.99
CA GLN A 52 -14.25 1.45 -6.52
C GLN A 52 -13.77 0.07 -6.08
N TYR A 53 -14.72 -0.83 -5.92
CA TYR A 53 -14.45 -2.20 -5.48
C TYR A 53 -15.14 -3.18 -6.42
N GLU A 54 -14.58 -4.37 -6.51
CA GLU A 54 -15.15 -5.49 -7.26
C GLU A 54 -15.13 -6.76 -6.40
N MET A 55 -16.05 -7.67 -6.68
CA MET A 55 -16.10 -8.96 -6.00
C MET A 55 -15.06 -9.90 -6.59
N LYS A 56 -14.15 -10.42 -5.77
CA LYS A 56 -13.18 -11.45 -6.12
C LYS A 56 -13.38 -12.67 -5.24
N ASN A 57 -13.06 -13.84 -5.79
CA ASN A 57 -13.00 -15.07 -5.01
C ASN A 57 -11.57 -15.26 -4.48
N TYR A 58 -11.40 -15.35 -3.17
CA TYR A 58 -10.13 -15.65 -2.53
C TYR A 58 -10.26 -16.93 -1.71
N LEU A 59 -9.60 -18.00 -2.13
CA LEU A 59 -9.65 -19.32 -1.48
C LEU A 59 -11.09 -19.82 -1.22
N GLY A 60 -11.98 -19.65 -2.19
CA GLY A 60 -13.38 -20.05 -2.08
C GLY A 60 -14.28 -19.03 -1.33
N GLN A 61 -13.72 -17.94 -0.82
CA GLN A 61 -14.49 -16.90 -0.12
C GLN A 61 -14.67 -15.65 -0.98
N PRO A 62 -15.88 -15.13 -1.12
CA PRO A 62 -16.10 -13.86 -1.81
C PRO A 62 -15.54 -12.70 -0.96
N ALA A 63 -14.74 -11.85 -1.59
CA ALA A 63 -14.17 -10.66 -0.96
C ALA A 63 -14.36 -9.44 -1.86
N LEU A 64 -14.72 -8.31 -1.26
CA LEU A 64 -14.75 -7.02 -1.94
C LEU A 64 -13.32 -6.47 -1.97
N VAL A 65 -12.74 -6.40 -3.17
CA VAL A 65 -11.36 -5.97 -3.41
C VAL A 65 -11.38 -4.66 -4.17
N MET A 66 -10.52 -3.72 -3.76
CA MET A 66 -10.36 -2.45 -4.49
C MET A 66 -9.88 -2.73 -5.91
N LYS A 67 -10.42 -2.00 -6.89
CA LYS A 67 -9.99 -2.13 -8.28
C LYS A 67 -8.50 -1.79 -8.45
N PRO A 68 -7.76 -2.51 -9.32
CA PRO A 68 -6.32 -2.30 -9.52
C PRO A 68 -5.93 -0.86 -9.86
N GLU A 69 -6.70 -0.21 -10.73
CA GLU A 69 -6.47 1.18 -11.13
C GLU A 69 -6.59 2.18 -9.98
N ASP A 70 -7.47 1.90 -9.01
CA ASP A 70 -7.63 2.70 -7.81
C ASP A 70 -6.51 2.43 -6.79
N MET A 71 -6.08 1.16 -6.69
CA MET A 71 -4.91 0.81 -5.88
C MET A 71 -3.69 1.57 -6.37
N PHE A 72 -3.49 1.65 -7.68
CA PHE A 72 -2.37 2.36 -8.28
C PHE A 72 -2.42 3.86 -7.97
N ALA A 73 -3.57 4.52 -8.16
CA ALA A 73 -3.75 5.92 -7.79
C ALA A 73 -3.45 6.18 -6.30
N ASN A 74 -3.89 5.27 -5.42
CA ASN A 74 -3.63 5.35 -4.00
C ASN A 74 -2.15 5.19 -3.65
N LYS A 75 -1.42 4.31 -4.34
CA LYS A 75 0.02 4.12 -4.12
C LYS A 75 0.84 5.32 -4.57
N LEU A 76 0.51 5.91 -5.72
CA LEU A 76 1.12 7.16 -6.17
C LEU A 76 0.87 8.29 -5.16
N THR A 77 -0.38 8.42 -4.65
CA THR A 77 -0.70 9.40 -3.62
C THR A 77 0.14 9.18 -2.35
N ALA A 78 0.24 7.94 -1.88
CA ALA A 78 1.00 7.62 -0.68
C ALA A 78 2.51 7.93 -0.81
N LEU A 79 3.08 7.83 -2.01
CA LEU A 79 4.50 8.11 -2.27
C LEU A 79 4.90 9.55 -1.91
N LEU A 80 4.02 10.54 -2.18
CA LEU A 80 4.29 11.95 -1.92
C LEU A 80 3.74 12.46 -0.59
N ASP A 81 2.65 11.86 -0.09
CA ASP A 81 1.95 12.35 1.12
C ASP A 81 2.61 11.90 2.43
N ARG A 82 3.45 10.87 2.40
CA ARG A 82 4.10 10.38 3.62
C ARG A 82 5.22 11.31 4.06
N LYS A 83 5.29 11.60 5.37
CA LYS A 83 6.42 12.32 5.98
C LYS A 83 7.75 11.60 5.78
N ARG A 84 7.73 10.26 5.75
CA ARG A 84 8.89 9.41 5.44
C ARG A 84 8.50 8.51 4.28
N LEU A 85 9.38 8.43 3.29
CA LEU A 85 9.23 7.55 2.14
C LEU A 85 9.14 6.10 2.61
N ALA A 86 8.08 5.40 2.24
CA ALA A 86 7.95 3.96 2.47
C ALA A 86 8.44 3.22 1.23
N HIS A 87 9.58 2.55 1.33
CA HIS A 87 10.24 1.91 0.19
C HIS A 87 9.37 0.83 -0.47
N ARG A 88 8.53 0.16 0.31
CA ARG A 88 7.53 -0.77 -0.24
C ARG A 88 6.53 -0.11 -1.20
N ASP A 89 6.21 1.18 -1.00
CA ASP A 89 5.31 1.89 -1.93
C ASP A 89 5.99 2.08 -3.30
N ILE A 90 7.33 2.21 -3.35
CA ILE A 90 8.11 2.24 -4.61
C ILE A 90 8.04 0.87 -5.29
N PHE A 91 8.21 -0.21 -4.53
CA PHE A 91 8.11 -1.57 -5.05
C PHE A 91 6.71 -1.85 -5.62
N ASP A 92 5.66 -1.45 -4.90
CA ASP A 92 4.28 -1.60 -5.36
C ASP A 92 4.03 -0.80 -6.65
N ILE A 93 4.53 0.44 -6.74
CA ILE A 93 4.42 1.27 -7.96
C ILE A 93 5.17 0.63 -9.12
N TRP A 94 6.41 0.17 -8.90
CA TRP A 94 7.15 -0.59 -9.92
C TRP A 94 6.36 -1.80 -10.40
N PHE A 95 5.84 -2.61 -9.47
CA PHE A 95 5.06 -3.80 -9.78
C PHE A 95 3.83 -3.47 -10.64
N MET A 96 3.09 -2.43 -10.30
CA MET A 96 1.89 -1.99 -11.04
C MET A 96 2.27 -1.50 -12.45
N LEU A 97 3.33 -0.69 -12.56
CA LEU A 97 3.83 -0.21 -13.85
C LEU A 97 4.34 -1.35 -14.74
N ASN A 98 5.15 -2.25 -14.17
CA ASN A 98 5.73 -3.39 -14.90
C ASN A 98 4.67 -4.40 -15.37
N ASN A 99 3.55 -4.50 -14.65
CA ASN A 99 2.41 -5.33 -15.04
C ASN A 99 1.34 -4.55 -15.83
N HIS A 100 1.67 -3.35 -16.32
CA HIS A 100 0.81 -2.52 -17.17
C HIS A 100 -0.57 -2.22 -16.58
N TRP A 101 -0.64 -2.02 -15.25
CA TRP A 101 -1.90 -1.65 -14.61
C TRP A 101 -2.36 -0.29 -15.09
N ASP A 102 -3.65 -0.16 -15.34
CA ASP A 102 -4.26 1.12 -15.63
C ASP A 102 -4.25 2.03 -14.40
N LEU A 103 -4.23 3.33 -14.64
CA LEU A 103 -4.28 4.34 -13.60
C LEU A 103 -5.65 5.03 -13.62
N ASN A 104 -6.34 5.05 -12.49
CA ASN A 104 -7.51 5.90 -12.33
C ASN A 104 -7.08 7.36 -12.18
N GLU A 105 -6.91 8.05 -13.30
CA GLU A 105 -6.48 9.46 -13.34
C GLU A 105 -7.50 10.39 -12.68
N ALA A 106 -8.80 10.10 -12.82
CA ALA A 106 -9.86 10.88 -12.19
C ALA A 106 -9.76 10.83 -10.66
N LEU A 107 -9.53 9.63 -10.10
CA LEU A 107 -9.32 9.44 -8.67
C LEU A 107 -8.04 10.13 -8.19
N LEU A 108 -6.94 10.00 -8.94
CA LEU A 108 -5.67 10.67 -8.63
C LEU A 108 -5.86 12.19 -8.58
N LYS A 109 -6.50 12.78 -9.59
CA LYS A 109 -6.82 14.21 -9.64
C LYS A 109 -7.74 14.64 -8.51
N LEU A 110 -8.77 13.86 -8.22
CA LEU A 110 -9.71 14.14 -7.12
C LEU A 110 -8.97 14.24 -5.77
N ARG A 111 -8.04 13.32 -5.50
CA ARG A 111 -7.31 13.23 -4.22
C ARG A 111 -6.20 14.26 -4.09
N THR A 112 -5.47 14.51 -5.16
CA THR A 112 -4.25 15.33 -5.12
C THR A 112 -4.48 16.77 -5.54
N LYS A 113 -5.66 17.08 -6.12
CA LYS A 113 -5.98 18.38 -6.73
C LYS A 113 -4.92 18.81 -7.77
N THR A 114 -4.29 17.84 -8.41
CA THR A 114 -3.21 18.04 -9.38
C THR A 114 -3.50 17.22 -10.63
N GLU A 115 -3.17 17.75 -11.80
CA GLU A 115 -3.28 17.00 -13.05
C GLU A 115 -2.40 15.75 -13.01
N PRO A 116 -2.87 14.58 -13.50
CA PRO A 116 -2.19 13.30 -13.40
C PRO A 116 -0.75 13.33 -13.90
N LYS A 117 -0.50 13.86 -15.10
CA LYS A 117 0.86 13.98 -15.65
C LYS A 117 1.77 14.81 -14.75
N LYS A 118 1.29 15.93 -14.23
CA LYS A 118 2.06 16.78 -13.31
C LYS A 118 2.36 16.06 -12.00
N TYR A 119 1.42 15.23 -11.52
CA TYR A 119 1.63 14.43 -10.31
C TYR A 119 2.65 13.33 -10.54
N LEU A 120 2.57 12.60 -11.65
CA LEU A 120 3.57 11.59 -12.05
C LEU A 120 4.97 12.21 -12.19
N GLN A 121 5.08 13.43 -12.77
CA GLN A 121 6.35 14.16 -12.84
C GLN A 121 6.91 14.47 -11.44
N ARG A 122 6.07 14.80 -10.46
CA ARG A 122 6.51 15.00 -9.06
C ARG A 122 7.01 13.71 -8.44
N CYS A 123 6.35 12.58 -8.71
CA CYS A 123 6.80 11.26 -8.25
C CYS A 123 8.18 10.92 -8.85
N LEU A 124 8.34 11.13 -10.15
CA LEU A 124 9.61 10.95 -10.85
C LEU A 124 10.72 11.83 -10.24
N ASN A 125 10.48 13.11 -10.08
CA ASN A 125 11.44 14.05 -9.50
C ASN A 125 11.86 13.68 -8.06
N LEU A 126 10.93 13.12 -7.28
CA LEU A 126 11.25 12.63 -5.93
C LEU A 126 12.27 11.49 -5.98
N LEU A 127 12.04 10.49 -6.86
CA LEU A 127 12.91 9.32 -6.97
C LEU A 127 14.29 9.67 -7.55
N GLU A 128 14.36 10.62 -8.49
CA GLU A 128 15.63 11.08 -9.08
C GLU A 128 16.47 11.91 -8.09
N LYS A 129 15.83 12.76 -7.28
CA LYS A 129 16.54 13.67 -6.37
C LYS A 129 16.93 13.05 -5.02
N LYS A 130 16.16 12.08 -4.54
CA LYS A 130 16.33 11.48 -3.21
C LYS A 130 16.19 9.96 -3.28
N PRO A 131 17.13 9.26 -3.91
CA PRO A 131 17.08 7.80 -3.89
C PRO A 131 17.20 7.32 -2.43
N PRO A 132 16.39 6.34 -2.03
CA PRO A 132 16.42 5.82 -0.66
C PRO A 132 17.73 5.10 -0.34
N THR A 133 18.24 5.31 0.86
CA THR A 133 19.49 4.68 1.32
C THR A 133 19.29 3.22 1.76
N ASN A 134 18.18 2.91 2.44
CA ASN A 134 17.86 1.56 2.95
C ASN A 134 16.63 0.98 2.24
N ILE A 135 16.77 0.73 0.95
CA ILE A 135 15.65 0.35 0.07
C ILE A 135 14.88 -0.91 0.53
N LEU A 136 15.49 -1.78 1.34
CA LEU A 136 14.85 -2.99 1.86
C LEU A 136 14.01 -2.77 3.12
N ASP A 137 14.00 -1.57 3.70
CA ASP A 137 13.22 -1.29 4.91
C ASP A 137 11.72 -1.59 4.68
N GLY A 138 11.17 -2.45 5.53
CA GLY A 138 9.77 -2.89 5.46
C GLY A 138 9.45 -3.92 4.38
N MET A 139 10.46 -4.45 3.67
CA MET A 139 10.29 -5.50 2.64
C MET A 139 11.19 -6.73 2.87
N GLY A 140 12.23 -6.60 3.69
CA GLY A 140 13.29 -7.61 3.78
C GLY A 140 12.82 -9.02 4.16
N GLU A 141 11.76 -9.14 4.94
CA GLU A 141 11.17 -10.44 5.33
C GLU A 141 10.27 -11.04 4.25
N LEU A 142 9.79 -10.23 3.30
CA LEU A 142 8.85 -10.63 2.25
C LEU A 142 9.53 -11.08 0.97
N LEU A 143 10.84 -10.82 0.83
CA LEU A 143 11.59 -11.05 -0.40
C LEU A 143 12.62 -12.16 -0.20
N ASP A 144 12.77 -13.02 -1.19
CA ASP A 144 13.89 -13.95 -1.26
C ASP A 144 15.23 -13.23 -1.56
N ASN A 145 16.34 -13.96 -1.50
CA ASN A 145 17.66 -13.38 -1.68
C ASN A 145 17.90 -12.81 -3.09
N LYS A 146 17.32 -13.43 -4.13
CA LYS A 146 17.41 -12.98 -5.51
C LYS A 146 16.67 -11.64 -5.68
N MET A 147 15.46 -11.57 -5.16
CA MET A 147 14.66 -10.35 -5.21
C MET A 147 15.26 -9.22 -4.36
N LYS A 148 15.84 -9.54 -3.18
CA LYS A 148 16.58 -8.56 -2.38
C LYS A 148 17.76 -7.95 -3.12
N ALA A 149 18.53 -8.76 -3.84
CA ALA A 149 19.67 -8.27 -4.65
C ALA A 149 19.17 -7.36 -5.79
N TRP A 150 18.12 -7.76 -6.49
CA TRP A 150 17.51 -6.97 -7.55
C TRP A 150 16.94 -5.64 -7.02
N VAL A 151 16.20 -5.65 -5.91
CA VAL A 151 15.66 -4.43 -5.28
C VAL A 151 16.76 -3.44 -4.95
N LYS A 152 17.88 -3.90 -4.37
CA LYS A 152 19.02 -3.04 -4.03
C LYS A 152 19.65 -2.35 -5.23
N THR A 153 19.68 -3.02 -6.38
CA THR A 153 20.47 -2.55 -7.53
C THR A 153 19.62 -1.93 -8.64
N LYS A 154 18.36 -2.37 -8.82
CA LYS A 154 17.57 -2.05 -10.00
C LYS A 154 16.24 -1.36 -9.74
N LEU A 155 15.58 -1.60 -8.61
CA LEU A 155 14.21 -1.14 -8.35
C LEU A 155 14.01 0.35 -8.67
N ILE A 156 14.87 1.22 -8.18
CA ILE A 156 14.72 2.68 -8.36
C ILE A 156 14.87 3.05 -9.83
N GLN A 157 15.90 2.53 -10.49
CA GLN A 157 16.18 2.86 -11.90
C GLN A 157 15.05 2.37 -12.82
N GLU A 158 14.56 1.14 -12.60
CA GLU A 158 13.44 0.60 -13.36
C GLU A 158 12.14 1.35 -13.08
N THR A 159 11.87 1.72 -11.82
CA THR A 159 10.69 2.54 -11.49
C THR A 159 10.75 3.91 -12.19
N ILE A 160 11.89 4.56 -12.18
CA ILE A 160 12.12 5.85 -12.89
C ILE A 160 11.88 5.67 -14.39
N PHE A 161 12.44 4.63 -14.99
CA PHE A 161 12.26 4.33 -16.41
C PHE A 161 10.78 4.14 -16.77
N LEU A 162 10.08 3.30 -16.01
CA LEU A 162 8.66 3.01 -16.24
C LEU A 162 7.76 4.24 -16.03
N LEU A 163 8.08 5.11 -15.04
CA LEU A 163 7.37 6.37 -14.85
C LEU A 163 7.57 7.32 -16.04
N LYS A 164 8.78 7.37 -16.64
CA LYS A 164 9.04 8.15 -17.85
C LYS A 164 8.23 7.66 -19.06
N LEU A 165 8.04 6.35 -19.17
CA LEU A 165 7.20 5.79 -20.24
C LEU A 165 5.71 6.07 -20.04
N LYS A 166 5.26 6.30 -18.79
CA LYS A 166 3.86 6.61 -18.48
C LYS A 166 3.50 8.09 -18.64
N LEU A 167 4.49 9.00 -18.74
CA LEU A 167 4.32 10.45 -18.94
C LEU A 167 4.05 10.81 -20.39
#